data_5741683db0a5c133059484173a4bd344
#
_entry.id   5741683db0a5c133059484173a4bd344
#
_cell.length_a   1.000
_cell.length_b   1.000
_cell.length_c   1.000
_cell.angle_alpha   90.00
_cell.angle_beta   90.00
_cell.angle_gamma   90.00
#
_symmetry.space_group_name_H-M   'P 1'
#
loop_
_entity.id
_entity.type
_entity.pdbx_description
1 polymer ?
#
loop_
_entity_poly.entity_id
_entity_poly.type
_entity_poly.pdbx_seq_one_letter_code
_entity_poly.pdbx_strand_id
1 'polypeptide(L)'
;MSNGGLLEKAAKQQTGNADLGHAEPSGSSKPSRQNDVNSNSKLAMLILGGMVVPYFIVMWFGGIFIGENAGYLSAAVLFISGGAIWISIGRPAPASLPTIAVGISFILLLSSNFAIALLLTGEMSLGQIEHDEESDELVLKIRQNGGSGTYDASVTITQGSYSYTSTSSLTIDKEDGQGDYGWLKVPIQAFYNENALPDSEYRIIVEIDGNTWERNLDSNALSRTLTGVDVTATPSFKTQDCEGSTKDRCLSGVALDVTAGLLGSSQEFIAAMPFADYDLDVVMTYEGSDSIDYPVIEVRHTTATWLSVGGEYGSGSAYIGDSGPSMRLGGSTVAQDIDRSVILKEDWMESGFGCYSLTIVGQNLDPWSTESIQHTSYYLYEETNLNDAGQYTSESWNAVQSC
;
A
#
# COMPACT_ATOMS: atom_id res chain seq x y z
N MET A 1 20.42 -31.04 12.20
CA MET A 1 21.38 -31.88 11.48
C MET A 1 22.18 -31.00 10.55
N SER A 2 23.48 -31.01 10.76
CA SER A 2 24.53 -30.14 10.27
C SER A 2 24.76 -30.28 8.74
N ASN A 3 24.86 -29.16 8.04
CA ASN A 3 25.43 -29.08 6.70
C ASN A 3 26.60 -28.08 6.67
N GLY A 4 27.73 -28.53 7.18
CA GLY A 4 29.02 -27.97 6.84
C GLY A 4 29.65 -28.86 5.75
N GLY A 5 29.93 -28.31 4.56
CA GLY A 5 30.45 -29.17 3.52
C GLY A 5 31.05 -28.56 2.26
N LEU A 6 31.22 -27.26 2.14
CA LEU A 6 31.81 -26.68 0.91
C LEU A 6 33.14 -25.90 1.11
N LEU A 7 33.46 -25.47 2.32
CA LEU A 7 34.73 -24.78 2.60
C LEU A 7 35.89 -25.75 2.96
N GLU A 8 35.60 -26.99 3.32
CA GLU A 8 36.63 -27.98 3.71
C GLU A 8 37.28 -28.69 2.50
N LYS A 9 36.65 -28.64 1.31
CA LYS A 9 37.20 -29.22 0.08
C LYS A 9 38.21 -28.32 -0.64
N ALA A 10 38.22 -27.03 -0.37
CA ALA A 10 39.18 -26.10 -0.99
C ALA A 10 40.55 -26.05 -0.29
N ALA A 11 40.61 -26.46 0.97
CA ALA A 11 41.87 -26.42 1.75
C ALA A 11 42.76 -27.69 1.59
N LYS A 12 42.28 -28.76 0.98
CA LYS A 12 43.02 -30.03 0.83
C LYS A 12 43.77 -30.21 -0.49
N GLN A 13 43.73 -29.23 -1.39
CA GLN A 13 44.41 -29.30 -2.71
C GLN A 13 45.74 -28.54 -2.78
N GLN A 14 46.22 -27.95 -1.69
CA GLN A 14 47.43 -27.09 -1.70
C GLN A 14 48.63 -27.65 -0.95
N THR A 15 48.60 -28.91 -0.52
CA THR A 15 49.77 -29.52 0.11
C THR A 15 50.09 -30.85 -0.54
N GLY A 16 51.01 -30.84 -1.46
CA GLY A 16 51.59 -32.09 -2.03
C GLY A 16 52.36 -31.85 -3.31
N ASN A 17 53.55 -31.37 -3.22
CA ASN A 17 54.74 -32.01 -3.85
C ASN A 17 55.98 -31.17 -3.58
N ALA A 18 56.79 -31.66 -2.66
CA ALA A 18 58.18 -31.37 -2.57
C ALA A 18 58.94 -32.64 -2.90
N ASP A 19 59.95 -32.47 -3.65
CA ASP A 19 61.27 -33.12 -3.52
C ASP A 19 61.75 -34.00 -4.69
N LEU A 20 63.01 -33.79 -4.95
CA LEU A 20 64.10 -34.56 -5.52
C LEU A 20 64.56 -34.25 -6.95
N GLY A 21 65.78 -33.77 -7.01
CA GLY A 21 66.76 -34.27 -7.99
C GLY A 21 67.77 -33.27 -8.55
N HIS A 22 68.98 -33.26 -7.97
CA HIS A 22 70.18 -32.63 -8.46
C HIS A 22 70.49 -32.86 -9.95
N ALA A 23 70.96 -31.81 -10.62
CA ALA A 23 72.22 -31.78 -11.42
C ALA A 23 72.51 -30.43 -12.07
N GLU A 24 73.55 -29.75 -11.72
CA GLU A 24 74.28 -28.73 -12.52
C GLU A 24 75.12 -29.44 -13.62
N PRO A 25 75.59 -28.80 -14.69
CA PRO A 25 76.21 -27.48 -14.71
C PRO A 25 76.02 -26.58 -16.00
N SER A 26 76.35 -25.33 -15.78
CA SER A 26 77.02 -24.37 -16.65
C SER A 26 76.47 -23.95 -18.01
N GLY A 27 76.26 -22.66 -18.15
CA GLY A 27 76.57 -22.00 -19.38
C GLY A 27 75.59 -20.98 -19.86
N SER A 28 76.02 -19.72 -19.83
CA SER A 28 75.57 -18.64 -20.70
C SER A 28 74.43 -17.75 -20.22
N SER A 29 74.84 -16.63 -19.62
CA SER A 29 74.14 -15.39 -19.44
C SER A 29 73.24 -14.95 -20.61
N LYS A 30 71.95 -14.74 -20.34
CA LYS A 30 71.13 -13.72 -20.98
C LYS A 30 70.32 -13.00 -19.91
N PRO A 31 70.57 -11.71 -19.64
CA PRO A 31 69.70 -10.93 -18.78
C PRO A 31 68.59 -10.31 -19.64
N SER A 32 67.37 -10.68 -19.47
CA SER A 32 66.23 -9.84 -19.77
C SER A 32 64.85 -10.53 -19.69
N ARG A 33 64.48 -11.09 -18.55
CA ARG A 33 63.07 -11.50 -18.37
C ARG A 33 62.42 -10.94 -17.11
N GLN A 34 63.17 -10.26 -16.24
CA GLN A 34 62.66 -9.77 -14.98
C GLN A 34 62.04 -8.37 -15.08
N ASN A 35 62.34 -7.62 -16.17
CA ASN A 35 61.74 -6.29 -16.42
C ASN A 35 60.37 -6.36 -17.06
N ASP A 36 60.06 -7.40 -17.83
CA ASP A 36 58.78 -7.50 -18.54
C ASP A 36 57.60 -7.86 -17.61
N VAL A 37 57.82 -8.68 -16.60
CA VAL A 37 56.77 -9.06 -15.62
C VAL A 37 56.37 -7.86 -14.78
N ASN A 38 57.31 -7.02 -14.38
CA ASN A 38 57.05 -5.82 -13.59
C ASN A 38 56.37 -4.70 -14.42
N SER A 39 56.63 -4.63 -15.72
CA SER A 39 55.97 -3.71 -16.65
C SER A 39 54.53 -4.08 -16.90
N ASN A 40 54.21 -5.36 -17.12
CA ASN A 40 52.89 -5.86 -17.37
C ASN A 40 51.98 -5.77 -16.12
N SER A 41 52.54 -5.98 -14.94
CA SER A 41 51.81 -5.79 -13.69
C SER A 41 51.43 -4.34 -13.43
N LYS A 42 52.31 -3.39 -13.71
CA LYS A 42 52.06 -1.95 -13.60
C LYS A 42 51.00 -1.50 -14.61
N LEU A 43 51.04 -1.99 -15.85
CA LEU A 43 50.02 -1.72 -16.86
C LEU A 43 48.66 -2.24 -16.44
N ALA A 44 48.58 -3.47 -15.95
CA ALA A 44 47.32 -4.05 -15.44
C ALA A 44 46.74 -3.23 -14.28
N MET A 45 47.56 -2.80 -13.32
CA MET A 45 47.12 -1.94 -12.21
C MET A 45 46.63 -0.56 -12.70
N LEU A 46 47.28 0.04 -13.68
CA LEU A 46 46.85 1.32 -14.24
C LEU A 46 45.53 1.20 -14.99
N ILE A 47 45.31 0.13 -15.74
CA ILE A 47 44.02 -0.12 -16.42
C ILE A 47 42.91 -0.38 -15.38
N LEU A 48 43.17 -1.23 -14.43
CA LEU A 48 42.17 -1.63 -13.42
C LEU A 48 41.81 -0.46 -12.49
N GLY A 49 42.80 0.23 -11.92
CA GLY A 49 42.59 1.35 -11.00
C GLY A 49 42.23 2.67 -11.68
N GLY A 50 42.79 2.93 -12.87
CA GLY A 50 42.61 4.21 -13.56
C GLY A 50 41.46 4.24 -14.57
N MET A 51 40.97 3.09 -15.02
CA MET A 51 39.94 3.03 -16.06
C MET A 51 38.71 2.22 -15.63
N VAL A 52 38.90 1.00 -15.14
CA VAL A 52 37.79 0.10 -14.79
C VAL A 52 37.05 0.61 -13.53
N VAL A 53 37.80 0.91 -12.47
CA VAL A 53 37.18 1.36 -11.20
C VAL A 53 36.43 2.68 -11.35
N PRO A 54 36.99 3.76 -11.92
CA PRO A 54 36.26 5.02 -12.13
C PRO A 54 35.02 4.85 -13.03
N TYR A 55 35.11 4.01 -14.06
CA TYR A 55 34.00 3.73 -14.94
C TYR A 55 32.82 3.11 -14.18
N PHE A 56 33.05 2.05 -13.40
CA PHE A 56 32.00 1.41 -12.63
C PHE A 56 31.47 2.30 -11.51
N ILE A 57 32.29 3.12 -10.88
CA ILE A 57 31.85 4.11 -9.88
C ILE A 57 30.88 5.09 -10.54
N VAL A 58 31.23 5.67 -11.67
CA VAL A 58 30.38 6.63 -12.38
C VAL A 58 29.13 5.96 -12.92
N MET A 59 29.23 4.75 -13.41
CA MET A 59 28.05 4.00 -13.88
C MET A 59 27.07 3.69 -12.74
N TRP A 60 27.58 3.26 -11.59
CA TRP A 60 26.74 2.91 -10.41
C TRP A 60 26.13 4.12 -9.74
N PHE A 61 26.94 5.12 -9.39
CA PHE A 61 26.46 6.31 -8.71
C PHE A 61 25.85 7.34 -9.66
N GLY A 62 26.28 7.39 -10.92
CA GLY A 62 25.74 8.29 -11.93
C GLY A 62 24.29 8.00 -12.24
N GLY A 63 23.85 6.73 -12.23
CA GLY A 63 22.45 6.34 -12.38
C GLY A 63 21.55 6.91 -11.29
N ILE A 64 22.08 7.02 -10.05
CA ILE A 64 21.35 7.54 -8.91
C ILE A 64 21.25 9.08 -8.92
N PHE A 65 22.33 9.78 -9.34
CA PHE A 65 22.41 11.24 -9.20
C PHE A 65 22.14 12.01 -10.50
N ILE A 66 22.32 11.39 -11.67
CA ILE A 66 22.36 12.08 -12.97
C ILE A 66 21.30 11.51 -13.94
N GLY A 67 20.68 10.37 -13.59
CA GLY A 67 19.62 9.75 -14.40
C GLY A 67 20.12 9.34 -15.81
N GLU A 68 19.36 9.67 -16.82
CA GLU A 68 19.61 9.26 -18.23
C GLU A 68 20.97 9.69 -18.80
N ASN A 69 21.59 10.74 -18.26
CA ASN A 69 22.88 11.24 -18.71
C ASN A 69 24.09 10.46 -18.16
N ALA A 70 23.87 9.48 -17.26
CA ALA A 70 24.95 8.68 -16.68
C ALA A 70 25.78 7.92 -17.75
N GLY A 71 25.14 7.49 -18.83
CA GLY A 71 25.80 6.83 -19.97
C GLY A 71 26.81 7.74 -20.67
N TYR A 72 26.46 9.00 -20.91
CA TYR A 72 27.36 9.96 -21.52
C TYR A 72 28.54 10.31 -20.62
N LEU A 73 28.28 10.43 -19.31
CA LEU A 73 29.31 10.71 -18.31
C LEU A 73 30.30 9.54 -18.20
N SER A 74 29.81 8.30 -18.17
CA SER A 74 30.65 7.11 -18.11
C SER A 74 31.53 6.97 -19.36
N ALA A 75 31.00 7.27 -20.54
CA ALA A 75 31.77 7.33 -21.77
C ALA A 75 32.86 8.42 -21.73
N ALA A 76 32.51 9.63 -21.24
CA ALA A 76 33.49 10.72 -21.07
C ALA A 76 34.64 10.34 -20.11
N VAL A 77 34.32 9.67 -19.00
CA VAL A 77 35.32 9.16 -18.06
C VAL A 77 36.24 8.12 -18.71
N LEU A 78 35.70 7.24 -19.54
CA LEU A 78 36.51 6.28 -20.29
C LEU A 78 37.51 6.98 -21.26
N PHE A 79 37.07 7.99 -21.99
CA PHE A 79 37.94 8.74 -22.90
C PHE A 79 39.05 9.47 -22.17
N ILE A 80 38.69 10.14 -21.06
CA ILE A 80 39.65 10.89 -20.22
C ILE A 80 40.67 9.93 -19.58
N SER A 81 40.20 8.86 -18.97
CA SER A 81 41.07 7.90 -18.26
C SER A 81 41.93 7.09 -19.21
N GLY A 82 41.38 6.65 -20.34
CA GLY A 82 42.14 5.95 -21.40
C GLY A 82 43.23 6.84 -21.98
N GLY A 83 42.91 8.11 -22.27
CA GLY A 83 43.89 9.11 -22.71
C GLY A 83 44.97 9.40 -21.69
N ALA A 84 44.62 9.55 -20.41
CA ALA A 84 45.55 9.76 -19.34
C ALA A 84 46.50 8.57 -19.15
N ILE A 85 46.02 7.35 -19.19
CA ILE A 85 46.82 6.13 -19.12
C ILE A 85 47.76 6.05 -20.32
N TRP A 86 47.29 6.31 -21.56
CA TRP A 86 48.12 6.30 -22.73
C TRP A 86 49.27 7.33 -22.66
N ILE A 87 49.01 8.53 -22.15
CA ILE A 87 50.00 9.55 -21.91
C ILE A 87 51.00 9.13 -20.82
N SER A 88 50.50 8.53 -19.71
CA SER A 88 51.31 8.11 -18.57
C SER A 88 52.33 6.99 -18.90
N ILE A 89 51.99 6.15 -19.92
CA ILE A 89 52.87 5.08 -20.43
C ILE A 89 53.93 5.62 -21.42
N GLY A 90 53.96 6.94 -21.69
CA GLY A 90 54.93 7.56 -22.57
C GLY A 90 54.58 7.57 -24.02
N ARG A 91 53.29 7.57 -24.37
CA ARG A 91 52.74 7.57 -25.75
C ARG A 91 53.33 6.46 -26.60
N PRO A 92 53.12 5.20 -26.24
CA PRO A 92 53.69 4.07 -26.96
C PRO A 92 53.20 4.02 -28.42
N ALA A 93 53.93 3.35 -29.31
CA ALA A 93 53.57 3.20 -30.70
C ALA A 93 52.18 2.51 -30.84
N PRO A 94 51.38 2.85 -31.84
CA PRO A 94 50.02 2.33 -32.01
C PRO A 94 49.92 0.78 -32.03
N ALA A 95 50.92 0.10 -32.54
CA ALA A 95 50.97 -1.37 -32.57
C ALA A 95 51.66 -2.00 -31.39
N SER A 96 52.00 -1.23 -30.34
CA SER A 96 52.63 -1.78 -29.14
C SER A 96 51.64 -2.49 -28.24
N LEU A 97 52.10 -3.52 -27.53
CA LEU A 97 51.27 -4.33 -26.64
C LEU A 97 50.51 -3.50 -25.57
N PRO A 98 51.09 -2.46 -24.94
CA PRO A 98 50.35 -1.60 -24.00
C PRO A 98 49.24 -0.79 -24.66
N THR A 99 49.43 -0.29 -25.89
CA THR A 99 48.38 0.44 -26.62
C THR A 99 47.24 -0.47 -27.02
N ILE A 100 47.54 -1.69 -27.46
CA ILE A 100 46.54 -2.70 -27.77
C ILE A 100 45.74 -3.10 -26.52
N ALA A 101 46.39 -3.28 -25.40
CA ALA A 101 45.73 -3.65 -24.12
C ALA A 101 44.76 -2.55 -23.64
N VAL A 102 45.18 -1.27 -23.68
CA VAL A 102 44.34 -0.13 -23.34
C VAL A 102 43.16 -0.03 -24.31
N GLY A 103 43.41 -0.19 -25.61
CA GLY A 103 42.38 -0.15 -26.66
C GLY A 103 41.32 -1.26 -26.48
N ILE A 104 41.75 -2.49 -26.23
CA ILE A 104 40.84 -3.62 -25.98
C ILE A 104 40.00 -3.37 -24.71
N SER A 105 40.66 -2.93 -23.64
CA SER A 105 39.95 -2.62 -22.39
C SER A 105 38.91 -1.51 -22.58
N PHE A 106 39.27 -0.47 -23.35
CA PHE A 106 38.36 0.62 -23.70
C PHE A 106 37.14 0.10 -24.46
N ILE A 107 37.36 -0.71 -25.52
CA ILE A 107 36.27 -1.28 -26.33
C ILE A 107 35.40 -2.19 -25.48
N LEU A 108 35.95 -3.04 -24.63
CA LEU A 108 35.22 -3.93 -23.78
C LEU A 108 34.35 -3.16 -22.76
N LEU A 109 34.88 -2.11 -22.15
CA LEU A 109 34.13 -1.28 -21.22
C LEU A 109 33.07 -0.45 -21.93
N LEU A 110 33.35 0.10 -23.08
CA LEU A 110 32.36 0.84 -23.87
C LEU A 110 31.23 -0.05 -24.37
N SER A 111 31.56 -1.29 -24.79
CA SER A 111 30.57 -2.28 -25.24
C SER A 111 29.79 -2.91 -24.09
N SER A 112 30.26 -2.86 -22.84
CA SER A 112 29.60 -3.44 -21.70
C SER A 112 28.22 -2.82 -21.44
N ASN A 113 28.07 -1.51 -21.63
CA ASN A 113 26.78 -0.83 -21.54
C ASN A 113 25.79 -1.32 -22.60
N PHE A 114 26.27 -1.50 -23.85
CA PHE A 114 25.43 -2.03 -24.92
C PHE A 114 25.08 -3.50 -24.69
N ALA A 115 26.03 -4.30 -24.20
CA ALA A 115 25.80 -5.70 -23.91
C ALA A 115 24.80 -5.90 -22.75
N ILE A 116 24.94 -5.10 -21.67
CA ILE A 116 24.00 -5.12 -20.56
C ILE A 116 22.61 -4.64 -21.01
N ALA A 117 22.55 -3.52 -21.73
CA ALA A 117 21.28 -3.03 -22.28
C ALA A 117 20.62 -4.06 -23.21
N LEU A 118 21.39 -4.70 -24.07
CA LEU A 118 20.89 -5.72 -25.00
C LEU A 118 20.43 -7.00 -24.29
N LEU A 119 21.11 -7.39 -23.20
CA LEU A 119 20.74 -8.55 -22.39
C LEU A 119 19.49 -8.30 -21.56
N LEU A 120 19.24 -7.05 -21.16
CA LEU A 120 18.08 -6.67 -20.35
C LEU A 120 16.92 -6.08 -21.18
N THR A 121 17.14 -5.84 -22.49
CA THR A 121 16.10 -5.31 -23.37
C THR A 121 15.02 -6.37 -23.57
N GLY A 122 13.78 -5.99 -23.28
CA GLY A 122 12.62 -6.87 -23.39
C GLY A 122 12.36 -7.74 -22.16
N GLU A 123 13.22 -7.72 -21.14
CA GLU A 123 12.96 -8.43 -19.90
C GLU A 123 11.79 -7.78 -19.15
N MET A 124 10.78 -8.60 -18.87
CA MET A 124 9.60 -8.18 -18.11
C MET A 124 9.76 -8.52 -16.65
N SER A 125 9.13 -7.75 -15.80
CA SER A 125 9.03 -8.00 -14.36
C SER A 125 7.66 -7.57 -13.81
N LEU A 126 7.12 -8.39 -12.91
CA LEU A 126 5.94 -8.01 -12.13
C LEU A 126 6.39 -7.05 -11.02
N GLY A 127 5.90 -5.84 -11.08
CA GLY A 127 6.14 -4.80 -10.09
C GLY A 127 5.20 -4.92 -8.90
N GLN A 128 4.65 -3.79 -8.52
CA GLN A 128 3.73 -3.65 -7.40
C GLN A 128 2.33 -4.17 -7.79
N ILE A 129 1.66 -4.77 -6.82
CA ILE A 129 0.24 -5.11 -6.90
C ILE A 129 -0.47 -4.12 -6.00
N GLU A 130 -1.39 -3.36 -6.55
CA GLU A 130 -2.13 -2.32 -5.86
C GLU A 130 -3.62 -2.60 -5.99
N HIS A 131 -4.37 -2.16 -5.02
CA HIS A 131 -5.80 -2.10 -5.07
C HIS A 131 -6.20 -0.67 -5.47
N ASP A 132 -6.88 -0.56 -6.60
CA ASP A 132 -7.49 0.68 -7.05
C ASP A 132 -8.89 0.78 -6.44
N GLU A 133 -9.00 1.57 -5.38
CA GLU A 133 -10.24 1.74 -4.62
C GLU A 133 -11.31 2.48 -5.44
N GLU A 134 -10.90 3.31 -6.39
CA GLU A 134 -11.84 4.08 -7.21
C GLU A 134 -12.58 3.19 -8.22
N SER A 135 -11.88 2.21 -8.81
CA SER A 135 -12.46 1.29 -9.79
C SER A 135 -12.80 -0.09 -9.23
N ASP A 136 -12.47 -0.38 -7.96
CA ASP A 136 -12.58 -1.68 -7.31
C ASP A 136 -11.87 -2.80 -8.08
N GLU A 137 -10.65 -2.50 -8.52
CA GLU A 137 -9.83 -3.38 -9.33
C GLU A 137 -8.50 -3.69 -8.64
N LEU A 138 -8.04 -4.93 -8.80
CA LEU A 138 -6.67 -5.31 -8.53
C LEU A 138 -5.82 -4.90 -9.71
N VAL A 139 -4.87 -3.98 -9.49
CA VAL A 139 -3.98 -3.45 -10.52
C VAL A 139 -2.59 -4.06 -10.37
N LEU A 140 -2.16 -4.77 -11.41
CA LEU A 140 -0.84 -5.38 -11.47
C LEU A 140 0.03 -4.60 -12.45
N LYS A 141 1.07 -3.96 -11.91
CA LYS A 141 2.01 -3.16 -12.72
C LYS A 141 3.09 -4.06 -13.30
N ILE A 142 3.18 -4.10 -14.63
CA ILE A 142 4.20 -4.84 -15.37
C ILE A 142 5.21 -3.84 -15.91
N ARG A 143 6.49 -4.09 -15.66
CA ARG A 143 7.59 -3.31 -16.21
C ARG A 143 8.32 -4.11 -17.27
N GLN A 144 8.65 -3.46 -18.38
CA GLN A 144 9.54 -3.99 -19.40
C GLN A 144 10.78 -3.10 -19.52
N ASN A 145 11.95 -3.71 -19.63
CA ASN A 145 13.19 -2.98 -19.86
C ASN A 145 13.40 -2.76 -21.35
N GLY A 146 13.09 -1.56 -21.83
CA GLY A 146 13.31 -1.14 -23.22
C GLY A 146 12.39 -1.85 -24.22
N GLY A 147 11.43 -1.13 -24.69
CA GLY A 147 10.49 -1.58 -25.69
C GLY A 147 9.04 -1.31 -25.29
N SER A 148 8.19 -1.24 -26.29
CA SER A 148 6.75 -1.15 -26.13
C SER A 148 6.13 -2.28 -26.95
N GLY A 149 4.96 -2.74 -26.54
CA GLY A 149 4.29 -3.81 -27.24
C GLY A 149 2.95 -4.18 -26.62
N THR A 150 2.23 -5.04 -27.33
CA THR A 150 0.98 -5.62 -26.86
C THR A 150 1.19 -7.13 -26.72
N TYR A 151 0.84 -7.66 -25.56
CA TYR A 151 1.08 -9.05 -25.19
C TYR A 151 -0.22 -9.68 -24.67
N ASP A 152 -0.40 -10.96 -24.93
CA ASP A 152 -1.45 -11.73 -24.29
C ASP A 152 -1.01 -12.05 -22.85
N ALA A 153 -1.88 -11.73 -21.91
CA ALA A 153 -1.64 -11.91 -20.49
C ALA A 153 -2.73 -12.76 -19.86
N SER A 154 -2.35 -13.63 -18.94
CA SER A 154 -3.25 -14.42 -18.11
C SER A 154 -2.95 -14.16 -16.64
N VAL A 155 -3.98 -13.88 -15.86
CA VAL A 155 -3.90 -13.72 -14.41
C VAL A 155 -4.74 -14.80 -13.76
N THR A 156 -4.11 -15.66 -12.98
CA THR A 156 -4.79 -16.69 -12.18
C THR A 156 -4.66 -16.35 -10.70
N ILE A 157 -5.80 -16.24 -10.02
CA ILE A 157 -5.90 -15.93 -8.59
C ILE A 157 -6.48 -17.14 -7.90
N THR A 158 -5.75 -17.67 -6.91
CA THR A 158 -6.17 -18.86 -6.16
C THR A 158 -6.17 -18.58 -4.67
N GLN A 159 -7.17 -19.15 -3.97
CA GLN A 159 -7.25 -19.13 -2.52
C GLN A 159 -7.85 -20.47 -2.06
N GLY A 160 -7.08 -21.26 -1.35
CA GLY A 160 -7.49 -22.61 -0.97
C GLY A 160 -7.81 -23.49 -2.19
N SER A 161 -9.06 -23.94 -2.31
CA SER A 161 -9.56 -24.71 -3.46
C SER A 161 -10.18 -23.86 -4.56
N TYR A 162 -10.37 -22.57 -4.33
CA TYR A 162 -10.94 -21.65 -5.30
C TYR A 162 -9.87 -21.17 -6.28
N SER A 163 -10.25 -21.05 -7.54
CA SER A 163 -9.39 -20.53 -8.61
C SER A 163 -10.20 -19.70 -9.59
N TYR A 164 -9.74 -18.50 -9.86
CA TYR A 164 -10.26 -17.60 -10.88
C TYR A 164 -9.15 -17.33 -11.89
N THR A 165 -9.47 -17.32 -13.19
CA THR A 165 -8.53 -17.00 -14.27
C THR A 165 -9.15 -15.98 -15.20
N SER A 166 -8.41 -14.91 -15.46
CA SER A 166 -8.73 -13.88 -16.44
C SER A 166 -7.66 -13.80 -17.51
N THR A 167 -8.05 -13.59 -18.74
CA THR A 167 -7.16 -13.34 -19.87
C THR A 167 -7.44 -11.96 -20.44
N SER A 168 -6.40 -11.19 -20.69
CA SER A 168 -6.50 -9.84 -21.23
C SER A 168 -5.31 -9.51 -22.10
N SER A 169 -5.41 -8.43 -22.86
CA SER A 169 -4.29 -7.88 -23.65
C SER A 169 -3.60 -6.81 -22.82
N LEU A 170 -2.29 -7.00 -22.56
CA LEU A 170 -1.45 -6.02 -21.90
C LEU A 170 -0.75 -5.15 -22.94
N THR A 171 -0.96 -3.86 -22.89
CA THR A 171 -0.18 -2.89 -23.68
C THR A 171 0.85 -2.24 -22.75
N ILE A 172 2.11 -2.30 -23.15
CA ILE A 172 3.22 -1.63 -22.46
C ILE A 172 3.63 -0.44 -23.27
N ASP A 173 3.45 0.73 -22.69
CA ASP A 173 3.82 2.01 -23.26
C ASP A 173 5.01 2.62 -22.51
N LYS A 174 5.80 3.41 -23.25
CA LYS A 174 6.91 4.14 -22.66
C LYS A 174 6.38 5.38 -21.92
N GLU A 175 6.55 5.40 -20.61
CA GLU A 175 6.29 6.58 -19.80
C GLU A 175 7.53 7.49 -19.75
N ASP A 176 7.33 8.79 -19.94
CA ASP A 176 8.40 9.78 -19.89
C ASP A 176 9.06 9.78 -18.50
N GLY A 177 10.34 9.41 -18.47
CA GLY A 177 11.20 9.45 -17.27
C GLY A 177 11.09 8.29 -16.29
N GLN A 178 10.16 7.34 -16.47
CA GLN A 178 9.97 6.23 -15.53
C GLN A 178 10.20 4.82 -16.08
N GLY A 179 10.38 4.68 -17.40
CA GLY A 179 10.53 3.40 -18.07
C GLY A 179 9.26 2.95 -18.80
N ASP A 180 9.25 1.71 -19.20
CA ASP A 180 8.18 1.14 -20.01
C ASP A 180 7.26 0.31 -19.07
N TYR A 181 5.99 0.70 -18.95
CA TYR A 181 5.02 0.09 -18.05
C TYR A 181 3.72 -0.26 -18.77
N GLY A 182 3.06 -1.30 -18.24
CA GLY A 182 1.69 -1.66 -18.55
C GLY A 182 0.96 -2.14 -17.31
N TRP A 183 -0.36 -2.10 -17.35
CA TRP A 183 -1.23 -2.45 -16.22
C TRP A 183 -2.20 -3.53 -16.62
N LEU A 184 -2.27 -4.60 -15.81
CA LEU A 184 -3.34 -5.57 -15.86
C LEU A 184 -4.33 -5.27 -14.74
N LYS A 185 -5.61 -5.22 -15.07
CA LYS A 185 -6.68 -4.89 -14.15
C LYS A 185 -7.62 -6.09 -14.02
N VAL A 186 -7.90 -6.47 -12.79
CA VAL A 186 -8.81 -7.57 -12.47
C VAL A 186 -9.85 -7.07 -11.48
N PRO A 187 -11.14 -7.04 -11.85
CA PRO A 187 -12.20 -6.65 -10.91
C PRO A 187 -12.21 -7.53 -9.67
N ILE A 188 -12.20 -6.93 -8.49
CA ILE A 188 -12.16 -7.69 -7.22
C ILE A 188 -13.39 -8.56 -7.09
N GLN A 189 -14.56 -8.07 -7.46
CA GLN A 189 -15.80 -8.85 -7.42
C GLN A 189 -15.79 -10.12 -8.29
N ALA A 190 -14.88 -10.21 -9.27
CA ALA A 190 -14.79 -11.39 -10.12
C ALA A 190 -14.17 -12.59 -9.39
N PHE A 191 -13.36 -12.38 -8.37
CA PHE A 191 -12.69 -13.45 -7.62
C PHE A 191 -12.93 -13.41 -6.11
N TYR A 192 -13.29 -12.26 -5.55
CA TYR A 192 -13.69 -12.11 -4.16
C TYR A 192 -15.20 -12.35 -4.06
N ASN A 193 -15.61 -13.56 -3.74
CA ASN A 193 -17.01 -13.99 -3.71
C ASN A 193 -17.30 -14.78 -2.41
N GLU A 194 -18.50 -15.35 -2.30
CA GLU A 194 -18.94 -16.17 -1.16
C GLU A 194 -17.99 -17.31 -0.74
N ASN A 195 -17.09 -17.71 -1.65
CA ASN A 195 -16.07 -18.72 -1.36
C ASN A 195 -14.74 -18.11 -0.87
N ALA A 196 -14.65 -16.80 -0.77
CA ALA A 196 -13.46 -16.14 -0.26
C ALA A 196 -13.22 -16.51 1.22
N LEU A 197 -11.95 -16.75 1.56
CA LEU A 197 -11.52 -17.07 2.91
C LEU A 197 -10.89 -15.82 3.52
N PRO A 198 -11.53 -15.13 4.46
CA PRO A 198 -11.08 -13.82 4.93
C PRO A 198 -9.68 -13.80 5.53
N ASP A 199 -9.23 -14.90 6.13
CA ASP A 199 -7.92 -14.99 6.81
C ASP A 199 -6.86 -15.76 6.00
N SER A 200 -7.05 -15.92 4.70
CA SER A 200 -6.16 -16.67 3.83
C SER A 200 -5.53 -15.79 2.76
N GLU A 201 -4.26 -16.00 2.47
CA GLU A 201 -3.58 -15.30 1.38
C GLU A 201 -4.13 -15.70 0.01
N TYR A 202 -4.22 -14.74 -0.90
CA TYR A 202 -4.39 -14.98 -2.31
C TYR A 202 -3.03 -15.23 -2.97
N ARG A 203 -2.95 -16.28 -3.76
CA ARG A 203 -1.81 -16.55 -4.63
C ARG A 203 -2.15 -16.05 -6.04
N ILE A 204 -1.42 -15.07 -6.52
CA ILE A 204 -1.60 -14.44 -7.81
C ILE A 204 -0.49 -14.92 -8.74
N ILE A 205 -0.87 -15.54 -9.84
CA ILE A 205 0.03 -16.03 -10.88
C ILE A 205 -0.25 -15.22 -12.14
N VAL A 206 0.78 -14.60 -12.67
CA VAL A 206 0.72 -13.78 -13.90
C VAL A 206 1.58 -14.45 -14.97
N GLU A 207 1.00 -14.71 -16.11
CA GLU A 207 1.68 -15.27 -17.28
C GLU A 207 1.61 -14.28 -18.44
N ILE A 208 2.77 -13.90 -19.00
CA ILE A 208 2.88 -13.01 -20.15
C ILE A 208 4.03 -13.48 -21.02
N ASP A 209 3.78 -13.74 -22.30
CA ASP A 209 4.81 -14.12 -23.27
C ASP A 209 5.77 -15.23 -22.78
N GLY A 210 5.21 -16.26 -22.13
CA GLY A 210 5.97 -17.39 -21.59
C GLY A 210 6.72 -17.14 -20.28
N ASN A 211 6.67 -15.91 -19.76
CA ASN A 211 7.17 -15.58 -18.42
C ASN A 211 6.05 -15.77 -17.40
N THR A 212 6.40 -16.30 -16.23
CA THR A 212 5.45 -16.52 -15.13
C THR A 212 5.99 -15.90 -13.84
N TRP A 213 5.15 -15.13 -13.18
CA TRP A 213 5.44 -14.54 -11.86
C TRP A 213 4.37 -14.97 -10.87
N GLU A 214 4.79 -15.12 -9.64
CA GLU A 214 3.92 -15.47 -8.53
C GLU A 214 4.09 -14.47 -7.40
N ARG A 215 2.96 -14.05 -6.79
CA ARG A 215 2.90 -13.19 -5.61
C ARG A 215 1.80 -13.66 -4.69
N ASN A 216 2.03 -13.49 -3.40
CA ASN A 216 1.00 -13.66 -2.40
C ASN A 216 0.48 -12.28 -1.98
N LEU A 217 -0.81 -12.17 -1.78
CA LEU A 217 -1.49 -10.99 -1.30
C LEU A 217 -2.36 -11.40 -0.10
N ASP A 218 -2.21 -10.65 0.99
CA ASP A 218 -3.05 -10.84 2.17
C ASP A 218 -4.51 -10.51 1.80
N SER A 219 -5.44 -11.37 2.19
CA SER A 219 -6.87 -11.16 1.94
C SER A 219 -7.37 -9.87 2.60
N ASN A 220 -6.80 -9.49 3.74
CA ASN A 220 -7.15 -8.24 4.42
C ASN A 220 -6.85 -6.99 3.56
N ALA A 221 -5.89 -7.06 2.65
CA ALA A 221 -5.61 -5.97 1.70
C ALA A 221 -6.71 -5.77 0.66
N LEU A 222 -7.55 -6.79 0.44
CA LEU A 222 -8.67 -6.79 -0.51
C LEU A 222 -10.02 -6.86 0.18
N SER A 223 -10.06 -7.01 1.50
CA SER A 223 -11.31 -7.16 2.24
C SER A 223 -12.11 -5.87 2.14
N ARG A 224 -13.39 -6.03 1.77
CA ARG A 224 -14.41 -5.00 1.77
C ARG A 224 -15.38 -5.16 2.94
N THR A 225 -15.03 -6.03 3.88
CA THR A 225 -15.85 -6.34 5.04
C THR A 225 -15.77 -5.22 6.05
N LEU A 226 -16.92 -4.75 6.50
CA LEU A 226 -17.04 -3.83 7.61
C LEU A 226 -16.47 -4.49 8.87
N THR A 227 -15.49 -3.85 9.51
CA THR A 227 -14.79 -4.39 10.69
C THR A 227 -15.02 -3.58 11.95
N GLY A 228 -15.59 -2.40 11.83
CA GLY A 228 -15.90 -1.54 12.97
C GLY A 228 -17.10 -0.63 12.70
N VAL A 229 -17.93 -0.42 13.70
CA VAL A 229 -19.00 0.57 13.70
C VAL A 229 -18.96 1.32 15.03
N ASP A 230 -19.32 2.60 15.00
CA ASP A 230 -19.51 3.40 16.19
C ASP A 230 -20.69 4.35 16.01
N VAL A 231 -21.36 4.67 17.09
CA VAL A 231 -22.44 5.63 17.11
C VAL A 231 -22.40 6.46 18.38
N THR A 232 -22.53 7.77 18.20
CA THR A 232 -22.59 8.72 19.32
C THR A 232 -23.81 9.63 19.23
N ALA A 233 -24.35 10.03 20.38
CA ALA A 233 -25.46 10.97 20.47
C ALA A 233 -24.95 12.31 20.98
N THR A 234 -24.90 13.32 20.10
CA THR A 234 -24.52 14.69 20.45
C THR A 234 -25.76 15.48 20.85
N PRO A 235 -25.83 16.00 22.10
CA PRO A 235 -27.03 16.70 22.57
C PRO A 235 -27.14 18.10 21.97
N SER A 236 -28.38 18.52 21.69
CA SER A 236 -28.77 19.90 21.44
C SER A 236 -29.62 20.42 22.60
N PHE A 237 -29.29 21.62 23.08
CA PHE A 237 -30.00 22.24 24.18
C PHE A 237 -30.64 23.54 23.76
N LYS A 238 -31.83 23.84 24.30
CA LYS A 238 -32.50 25.11 24.19
C LYS A 238 -32.53 25.85 25.53
N THR A 239 -32.57 27.18 25.45
CA THR A 239 -32.62 28.07 26.63
C THR A 239 -33.93 28.83 26.73
N GLN A 240 -34.86 28.57 25.83
CA GLN A 240 -36.22 29.18 25.82
C GLN A 240 -37.23 28.06 25.63
N ASP A 241 -38.43 28.28 26.10
CA ASP A 241 -39.56 27.35 25.98
C ASP A 241 -39.26 25.92 26.56
N CYS A 242 -38.49 25.89 27.66
CA CYS A 242 -38.32 24.64 28.42
C CYS A 242 -39.63 24.30 29.14
N GLU A 243 -39.98 23.01 29.11
CA GLU A 243 -41.08 22.51 29.90
C GLU A 243 -40.79 22.68 31.40
N GLY A 244 -41.68 23.41 32.09
CA GLY A 244 -41.45 23.78 33.47
C GLY A 244 -40.79 25.16 33.58
N SER A 245 -41.51 26.13 34.17
CA SER A 245 -41.15 27.55 34.23
C SER A 245 -39.86 27.91 34.97
N THR A 246 -39.10 26.93 35.44
CA THR A 246 -37.87 27.12 36.24
C THR A 246 -36.60 26.68 35.57
N LYS A 247 -36.70 26.10 34.36
CA LYS A 247 -35.50 25.60 33.64
C LYS A 247 -34.94 26.64 32.69
N ASP A 248 -33.66 26.96 32.90
CA ASP A 248 -32.89 27.90 32.04
C ASP A 248 -32.28 27.16 30.83
N ARG A 249 -32.19 25.82 30.90
CA ARG A 249 -31.60 24.99 29.85
C ARG A 249 -32.25 23.61 29.87
N CYS A 250 -32.73 23.19 28.71
CA CYS A 250 -33.32 21.85 28.56
C CYS A 250 -32.87 21.18 27.25
N LEU A 251 -32.87 19.85 27.25
CA LEU A 251 -32.54 19.06 26.07
C LEU A 251 -33.63 19.21 25.00
N SER A 252 -33.27 19.70 23.82
CA SER A 252 -34.18 19.78 22.69
C SER A 252 -34.17 18.52 21.82
N GLY A 253 -33.07 17.76 21.85
CA GLY A 253 -32.91 16.56 21.08
C GLY A 253 -31.46 16.12 20.97
N VAL A 254 -31.19 15.13 20.14
CA VAL A 254 -29.85 14.60 19.86
C VAL A 254 -29.61 14.51 18.35
N ALA A 255 -28.36 14.71 17.94
CA ALA A 255 -27.90 14.32 16.62
C ALA A 255 -27.11 13.00 16.79
N LEU A 256 -27.38 12.04 15.91
CA LEU A 256 -26.67 10.77 15.89
C LEU A 256 -25.51 10.87 14.91
N ASP A 257 -24.29 10.64 15.38
CA ASP A 257 -23.10 10.58 14.54
C ASP A 257 -22.68 9.12 14.40
N VAL A 258 -22.71 8.60 13.17
CA VAL A 258 -22.40 7.22 12.83
C VAL A 258 -21.09 7.16 12.07
N THR A 259 -20.21 6.26 12.48
CA THR A 259 -18.95 6.00 11.79
C THR A 259 -18.83 4.50 11.52
N ALA A 260 -18.39 4.16 10.33
CA ALA A 260 -18.18 2.79 9.88
C ALA A 260 -16.82 2.65 9.22
N GLY A 261 -16.12 1.55 9.47
CA GLY A 261 -14.81 1.32 8.89
C GLY A 261 -13.94 0.32 9.65
N LEU A 262 -12.63 0.51 9.56
CA LEU A 262 -11.64 -0.24 10.32
C LEU A 262 -11.44 0.40 11.70
N LEU A 263 -11.49 -0.41 12.74
CA LEU A 263 -11.25 0.04 14.10
C LEU A 263 -9.77 -0.13 14.46
N GLY A 264 -9.12 0.95 14.87
CA GLY A 264 -7.72 0.94 15.31
C GLY A 264 -7.53 0.35 16.72
N SER A 265 -6.28 0.19 17.13
CA SER A 265 -5.90 -0.30 18.46
C SER A 265 -6.34 0.64 19.61
N SER A 266 -6.61 1.90 19.32
CA SER A 266 -7.14 2.91 20.23
C SER A 266 -8.67 2.93 20.28
N GLN A 267 -9.34 2.03 19.60
CA GLN A 267 -10.79 2.02 19.34
C GLN A 267 -11.28 3.24 18.53
N GLU A 268 -10.39 3.89 17.83
CA GLU A 268 -10.73 4.93 16.87
C GLU A 268 -10.78 4.33 15.46
N PHE A 269 -11.69 4.83 14.63
CA PHE A 269 -11.76 4.42 13.23
C PHE A 269 -10.53 4.94 12.47
N ILE A 270 -9.81 4.03 11.82
CA ILE A 270 -8.65 4.37 11.01
C ILE A 270 -9.09 4.82 9.63
N ALA A 271 -10.03 4.09 9.03
CA ALA A 271 -10.57 4.39 7.70
C ALA A 271 -11.96 3.78 7.56
N ALA A 272 -12.82 4.40 6.75
CA ALA A 272 -14.02 3.75 6.27
C ALA A 272 -13.65 2.66 5.26
N MET A 273 -14.60 1.79 4.99
CA MET A 273 -14.49 0.73 3.99
C MET A 273 -15.20 1.19 2.71
N PRO A 274 -14.53 1.94 1.83
CA PRO A 274 -15.13 2.34 0.58
C PRO A 274 -15.43 1.09 -0.25
N PHE A 275 -16.46 1.14 -1.08
CA PHE A 275 -16.91 0.02 -1.93
C PHE A 275 -17.36 -1.24 -1.18
N ALA A 276 -17.46 -1.21 0.14
CA ALA A 276 -18.10 -2.27 0.90
C ALA A 276 -19.62 -2.10 0.82
N ASP A 277 -20.33 -3.21 0.67
CA ASP A 277 -21.80 -3.23 0.71
C ASP A 277 -22.24 -3.74 2.08
N TYR A 278 -22.92 -2.89 2.83
CA TYR A 278 -23.42 -3.21 4.18
C TYR A 278 -24.63 -2.35 4.55
N ASP A 279 -25.37 -2.80 5.53
CA ASP A 279 -26.46 -2.05 6.13
C ASP A 279 -26.13 -1.70 7.58
N LEU A 280 -26.58 -0.52 8.03
CA LEU A 280 -26.45 -0.08 9.42
C LEU A 280 -27.84 0.14 10.00
N ASP A 281 -28.07 -0.48 11.14
CA ASP A 281 -29.28 -0.34 11.94
C ASP A 281 -28.92 0.39 13.24
N VAL A 282 -29.62 1.48 13.55
CA VAL A 282 -29.29 2.37 14.67
C VAL A 282 -30.54 2.53 15.55
N VAL A 283 -30.44 2.08 16.78
CA VAL A 283 -31.54 2.14 17.77
C VAL A 283 -31.07 2.75 19.08
N MET A 284 -31.78 3.75 19.56
CA MET A 284 -31.61 4.27 20.92
C MET A 284 -32.76 3.78 21.79
N THR A 285 -32.47 3.18 22.93
CA THR A 285 -33.48 2.66 23.87
C THR A 285 -33.46 3.40 25.20
N TYR A 286 -34.61 3.52 25.83
CA TYR A 286 -34.82 4.03 27.16
C TYR A 286 -35.59 3.00 27.97
N GLU A 287 -35.05 2.58 29.12
CA GLU A 287 -35.66 1.54 30.00
C GLU A 287 -36.09 0.26 29.28
N GLY A 288 -35.36 -0.10 28.18
CA GLY A 288 -35.64 -1.32 27.42
C GLY A 288 -36.71 -1.17 26.34
N SER A 289 -37.24 0.03 26.11
CA SER A 289 -38.12 0.38 25.03
C SER A 289 -37.42 1.28 24.02
N ASP A 290 -37.77 1.17 22.72
CA ASP A 290 -37.18 1.99 21.68
C ASP A 290 -37.57 3.47 21.88
N SER A 291 -36.59 4.32 21.87
CA SER A 291 -36.71 5.79 21.94
C SER A 291 -36.52 6.42 20.55
N ILE A 292 -35.50 5.98 19.86
CA ILE A 292 -35.26 6.32 18.45
C ILE A 292 -34.95 5.03 17.70
N ASP A 293 -35.80 4.69 16.73
CA ASP A 293 -35.60 3.61 15.74
C ASP A 293 -35.32 4.26 14.40
N TYR A 294 -34.03 4.42 14.06
CA TYR A 294 -33.65 5.18 12.88
C TYR A 294 -33.78 4.32 11.62
N PRO A 295 -34.21 4.89 10.47
CA PRO A 295 -34.27 4.14 9.22
C PRO A 295 -32.97 3.46 8.87
N VAL A 296 -33.03 2.23 8.40
CA VAL A 296 -31.83 1.47 7.98
C VAL A 296 -31.04 2.29 6.97
N ILE A 297 -29.73 2.39 7.22
CA ILE A 297 -28.78 3.08 6.36
C ILE A 297 -28.17 2.03 5.44
N GLU A 298 -28.50 2.09 4.17
CA GLU A 298 -27.94 1.23 3.15
C GLU A 298 -26.66 1.84 2.59
N VAL A 299 -25.54 1.17 2.77
CA VAL A 299 -24.26 1.56 2.16
C VAL A 299 -23.99 0.67 0.96
N ARG A 300 -23.81 1.31 -0.18
CA ARG A 300 -23.51 0.64 -1.46
C ARG A 300 -22.34 1.38 -2.09
N HIS A 301 -21.25 0.66 -2.27
CA HIS A 301 -19.96 1.24 -2.66
C HIS A 301 -19.54 2.37 -1.70
N THR A 302 -19.51 3.59 -2.16
CA THR A 302 -19.08 4.77 -1.39
C THR A 302 -20.23 5.65 -0.91
N THR A 303 -21.48 5.23 -1.13
CA THR A 303 -22.65 6.05 -0.84
C THR A 303 -23.55 5.36 0.18
N ALA A 304 -23.84 6.07 1.27
CA ALA A 304 -24.87 5.71 2.23
C ALA A 304 -26.19 6.38 1.86
N THR A 305 -27.27 5.65 1.94
CA THR A 305 -28.63 6.17 1.73
C THR A 305 -29.56 5.66 2.81
N TRP A 306 -30.53 6.47 3.21
CA TRP A 306 -31.61 6.08 4.14
C TRP A 306 -32.92 6.71 3.71
N LEU A 307 -34.00 5.96 3.91
CA LEU A 307 -35.34 6.39 3.53
C LEU A 307 -36.26 6.30 4.75
N SER A 308 -36.71 7.45 5.23
CA SER A 308 -37.73 7.49 6.27
C SER A 308 -39.10 7.18 5.71
N VAL A 309 -39.80 6.25 6.36
CA VAL A 309 -41.18 5.88 6.06
C VAL A 309 -42.05 6.44 7.18
N GLY A 310 -42.82 7.48 6.91
CA GLY A 310 -43.70 8.08 7.93
C GLY A 310 -43.39 9.54 8.26
N GLY A 311 -42.20 10.04 7.90
CA GLY A 311 -41.83 11.45 8.03
C GLY A 311 -41.28 11.88 9.38
N GLU A 312 -41.02 10.93 10.27
CA GLU A 312 -40.40 11.20 11.58
C GLU A 312 -38.92 11.55 11.46
N TYR A 313 -38.25 11.02 10.43
CA TYR A 313 -36.86 11.33 10.11
C TYR A 313 -36.72 11.82 8.67
N GLY A 314 -35.71 12.63 8.41
CA GLY A 314 -35.38 13.03 7.03
C GLY A 314 -34.77 11.86 6.26
N SER A 315 -35.23 11.66 5.02
CA SER A 315 -34.46 10.81 4.09
C SER A 315 -33.22 11.54 3.62
N GLY A 316 -32.13 10.80 3.39
CA GLY A 316 -30.86 11.42 3.05
C GLY A 316 -29.89 10.50 2.31
N SER A 317 -28.74 11.08 1.97
CA SER A 317 -27.59 10.36 1.47
C SER A 317 -26.30 11.04 1.91
N ALA A 318 -25.25 10.25 2.11
CA ALA A 318 -23.92 10.74 2.45
C ALA A 318 -22.87 9.97 1.65
N TYR A 319 -21.78 10.65 1.29
CA TYR A 319 -20.61 10.02 0.71
C TYR A 319 -19.72 9.51 1.86
N ILE A 320 -19.36 8.23 1.78
CA ILE A 320 -18.37 7.61 2.66
C ILE A 320 -17.11 7.43 1.84
N GLY A 321 -16.17 8.34 1.93
CA GLY A 321 -14.89 8.23 1.23
C GLY A 321 -13.94 7.23 1.88
N ASP A 322 -12.76 7.14 1.32
CA ASP A 322 -11.62 6.32 1.77
C ASP A 322 -11.12 6.64 3.19
N SER A 323 -11.41 7.83 3.71
CA SER A 323 -11.03 8.26 5.07
C SER A 323 -12.14 8.12 6.13
N GLY A 324 -13.31 7.61 5.75
CA GLY A 324 -14.41 7.29 6.66
C GLY A 324 -15.00 8.48 7.41
N PRO A 325 -15.61 9.46 6.74
CA PRO A 325 -16.30 10.52 7.43
C PRO A 325 -17.46 9.97 8.28
N SER A 326 -17.68 10.57 9.43
CA SER A 326 -18.87 10.26 10.20
C SER A 326 -20.11 10.79 9.47
N MET A 327 -21.19 10.01 9.48
CA MET A 327 -22.48 10.40 8.98
C MET A 327 -23.30 11.00 10.12
N ARG A 328 -23.77 12.22 9.94
CA ARG A 328 -24.68 12.83 10.89
C ARG A 328 -26.13 12.58 10.49
N LEU A 329 -26.84 11.90 11.35
CA LEU A 329 -28.23 11.55 11.17
C LEU A 329 -29.12 12.57 11.88
N GLY A 330 -30.09 13.08 11.20
CA GLY A 330 -30.98 14.13 11.72
C GLY A 330 -32.43 13.71 11.74
N GLY A 331 -33.22 14.57 12.32
CA GLY A 331 -34.66 14.42 12.44
C GLY A 331 -35.42 14.91 11.21
N SER A 332 -36.71 15.09 11.40
CA SER A 332 -37.67 15.49 10.36
C SER A 332 -37.33 16.86 9.75
N THR A 333 -37.62 16.99 8.45
CA THR A 333 -37.48 18.25 7.70
C THR A 333 -38.53 19.32 8.02
N VAL A 334 -39.45 19.06 8.93
CA VAL A 334 -40.63 19.87 9.18
C VAL A 334 -40.33 21.09 10.09
N ALA A 335 -39.31 21.00 10.95
CA ALA A 335 -38.91 22.13 11.80
C ALA A 335 -38.02 23.11 10.99
N GLN A 336 -38.59 24.24 10.55
CA GLN A 336 -37.91 25.21 9.70
C GLN A 336 -36.83 26.05 10.40
N ASP A 337 -36.82 26.09 11.74
CA ASP A 337 -35.96 26.95 12.56
C ASP A 337 -34.91 26.20 13.40
N ILE A 338 -34.82 24.89 13.31
CA ILE A 338 -33.90 24.06 14.09
C ILE A 338 -32.93 23.35 13.15
N ASP A 339 -31.72 23.11 13.63
CA ASP A 339 -30.70 22.34 12.94
C ASP A 339 -31.29 20.97 12.54
N ARG A 340 -31.41 20.71 11.23
CA ARG A 340 -31.96 19.46 10.68
C ARG A 340 -31.15 18.23 11.05
N SER A 341 -29.96 18.43 11.60
CA SER A 341 -29.12 17.35 12.15
C SER A 341 -29.55 16.85 13.51
N VAL A 342 -30.63 17.40 14.10
CA VAL A 342 -31.09 17.03 15.45
C VAL A 342 -32.42 16.28 15.36
N ILE A 343 -32.51 15.14 16.00
CA ILE A 343 -33.76 14.41 16.26
C ILE A 343 -34.37 15.02 17.51
N LEU A 344 -35.49 15.68 17.35
CA LEU A 344 -36.14 16.40 18.47
C LEU A 344 -36.65 15.41 19.52
N LYS A 345 -36.55 15.80 20.79
CA LYS A 345 -37.04 14.97 21.91
C LYS A 345 -38.54 14.68 21.82
N GLU A 346 -39.30 15.57 21.22
CA GLU A 346 -40.75 15.40 20.99
C GLU A 346 -41.08 14.33 19.95
N ASP A 347 -40.08 13.96 19.09
CA ASP A 347 -40.20 12.90 18.11
C ASP A 347 -39.74 11.53 18.67
N TRP A 348 -39.23 11.47 19.90
CA TRP A 348 -38.83 10.20 20.51
C TRP A 348 -40.08 9.40 20.92
N MET A 349 -40.06 8.10 20.67
CA MET A 349 -41.18 7.20 21.03
C MET A 349 -41.35 7.11 22.51
N GLU A 350 -40.25 6.92 23.26
CA GLU A 350 -40.22 6.88 24.70
C GLU A 350 -39.11 7.81 25.22
N SER A 351 -39.41 8.62 26.23
CA SER A 351 -38.43 9.55 26.80
C SER A 351 -38.69 9.83 28.28
N GLY A 352 -37.60 9.97 29.04
CA GLY A 352 -37.61 10.32 30.44
C GLY A 352 -36.20 10.58 30.95
N PHE A 353 -36.07 11.00 32.22
CA PHE A 353 -34.78 11.06 32.88
C PHE A 353 -34.31 9.67 33.24
N GLY A 354 -33.08 9.36 32.91
CA GLY A 354 -32.52 8.04 33.14
C GLY A 354 -31.43 7.68 32.12
N CYS A 355 -31.19 6.42 32.03
CA CYS A 355 -30.14 5.87 31.20
C CYS A 355 -30.64 5.44 29.82
N TYR A 356 -29.91 5.81 28.82
CA TYR A 356 -30.15 5.46 27.44
C TYR A 356 -29.03 4.59 26.91
N SER A 357 -29.36 3.57 26.13
CA SER A 357 -28.38 2.84 25.30
C SER A 357 -28.58 3.12 23.81
N LEU A 358 -27.54 3.43 23.14
CA LEU A 358 -27.52 3.67 21.71
C LEU A 358 -26.70 2.58 21.03
N THR A 359 -27.38 1.74 20.26
CA THR A 359 -26.81 0.56 19.62
C THR A 359 -26.79 0.75 18.11
N ILE A 360 -25.68 0.40 17.50
CA ILE A 360 -25.54 0.26 16.05
C ILE A 360 -25.19 -1.18 15.72
N VAL A 361 -25.85 -1.73 14.71
CA VAL A 361 -25.56 -3.04 14.14
C VAL A 361 -25.19 -2.83 12.67
N GLY A 362 -23.97 -3.22 12.30
CA GLY A 362 -23.53 -3.26 10.92
C GLY A 362 -23.65 -4.68 10.37
N GLN A 363 -24.40 -4.86 9.27
CA GLN A 363 -24.57 -6.13 8.60
C GLN A 363 -23.86 -6.08 7.25
N ASN A 364 -22.78 -6.88 7.10
CA ASN A 364 -22.14 -7.05 5.80
C ASN A 364 -23.05 -7.78 4.83
N LEU A 365 -22.98 -7.43 3.55
CA LEU A 365 -23.73 -8.06 2.48
C LEU A 365 -22.83 -8.96 1.62
N ASP A 366 -23.38 -10.07 1.16
CA ASP A 366 -22.73 -10.92 0.18
C ASP A 366 -22.38 -10.12 -1.09
N PRO A 367 -21.19 -10.26 -1.70
CA PRO A 367 -20.22 -11.35 -1.54
C PRO A 367 -19.16 -11.13 -0.44
N TRP A 368 -19.19 -10.03 0.29
CA TRP A 368 -18.12 -9.63 1.18
C TRP A 368 -18.06 -10.45 2.47
N SER A 369 -19.22 -10.63 3.10
CA SER A 369 -19.44 -11.43 4.29
C SER A 369 -20.90 -11.29 4.70
N THR A 370 -21.42 -12.25 5.44
CA THR A 370 -22.74 -12.13 6.10
C THR A 370 -22.63 -11.91 7.60
N GLU A 371 -21.42 -11.65 8.09
CA GLU A 371 -21.19 -11.36 9.50
C GLU A 371 -21.72 -9.98 9.87
N SER A 372 -22.23 -9.86 11.09
CA SER A 372 -22.66 -8.60 11.67
C SER A 372 -21.71 -8.17 12.80
N ILE A 373 -21.51 -6.87 12.93
CA ILE A 373 -20.78 -6.26 14.03
C ILE A 373 -21.69 -5.31 14.77
N GLN A 374 -21.45 -5.11 16.06
CA GLN A 374 -22.29 -4.28 16.91
C GLN A 374 -21.44 -3.44 17.84
N HIS A 375 -21.89 -2.20 18.05
CA HIS A 375 -21.38 -1.32 19.10
C HIS A 375 -22.53 -0.73 19.90
N THR A 376 -22.32 -0.48 21.21
CA THR A 376 -23.31 0.17 22.06
C THR A 376 -22.64 1.23 22.93
N SER A 377 -23.15 2.44 22.88
CA SER A 377 -22.78 3.56 23.74
C SER A 377 -23.91 3.89 24.70
N TYR A 378 -23.56 4.48 25.83
CA TYR A 378 -24.55 4.74 26.93
C TYR A 378 -24.52 6.21 27.31
N TYR A 379 -25.69 6.74 27.66
CA TYR A 379 -25.89 8.14 28.00
C TYR A 379 -26.81 8.26 29.21
N LEU A 380 -26.45 9.17 30.14
CA LEU A 380 -27.29 9.54 31.25
C LEU A 380 -27.94 10.89 30.99
N TYR A 381 -29.27 10.90 30.97
CA TYR A 381 -30.08 12.10 30.89
C TYR A 381 -30.63 12.41 32.27
N GLU A 382 -30.27 13.57 32.85
CA GLU A 382 -30.63 13.92 34.20
C GLU A 382 -30.88 15.44 34.38
N GLU A 383 -31.64 15.77 35.43
CA GLU A 383 -31.82 17.14 35.91
C GLU A 383 -30.61 17.57 36.73
N THR A 384 -30.16 18.79 36.52
CA THR A 384 -28.97 19.37 37.17
C THR A 384 -29.24 20.79 37.65
N ASN A 385 -28.31 21.33 38.48
CA ASN A 385 -28.32 22.69 39.02
C ASN A 385 -29.58 23.05 39.82
N LEU A 386 -29.58 22.76 41.11
CA LEU A 386 -30.63 23.17 42.02
C LEU A 386 -30.52 24.67 42.31
N ASN A 387 -31.68 25.38 42.27
CA ASN A 387 -31.81 26.75 42.78
C ASN A 387 -32.03 26.78 44.32
N ASP A 388 -32.05 27.95 44.93
CA ASP A 388 -32.27 28.11 46.38
C ASP A 388 -33.62 27.60 46.84
N ALA A 389 -34.58 27.40 45.94
CA ALA A 389 -35.90 26.82 46.23
C ALA A 389 -35.91 25.26 46.12
N GLY A 390 -34.79 24.65 45.81
CA GLY A 390 -34.67 23.20 45.64
C GLY A 390 -35.27 22.67 44.34
N GLN A 391 -35.38 23.53 43.32
CA GLN A 391 -35.86 23.15 41.98
C GLN A 391 -34.71 23.06 41.02
N TYR A 392 -34.72 22.05 40.15
CA TYR A 392 -33.72 21.91 39.07
C TYR A 392 -33.91 22.99 38.01
N THR A 393 -32.81 23.59 37.57
CA THR A 393 -32.82 24.68 36.60
C THR A 393 -32.20 24.28 35.23
N SER A 394 -31.58 23.12 35.16
CA SER A 394 -30.90 22.67 33.93
C SER A 394 -31.04 21.16 33.72
N GLU A 395 -30.83 20.75 32.51
CA GLU A 395 -30.74 19.33 32.15
C GLU A 395 -29.34 19.05 31.56
N SER A 396 -28.88 17.82 31.73
CA SER A 396 -27.62 17.33 31.18
C SER A 396 -27.80 16.01 30.42
N TRP A 397 -26.95 15.81 29.44
CA TRP A 397 -26.83 14.56 28.70
C TRP A 397 -25.35 14.20 28.67
N ASN A 398 -24.96 13.13 29.31
CA ASN A 398 -23.57 12.76 29.50
C ASN A 398 -23.32 11.33 29.04
N ALA A 399 -22.25 11.11 28.27
CA ALA A 399 -21.81 9.77 27.98
C ALA A 399 -21.34 9.07 29.27
N VAL A 400 -21.74 7.82 29.46
CA VAL A 400 -21.40 6.96 30.60
C VAL A 400 -20.88 5.61 30.10
N GLN A 401 -20.21 4.85 30.99
CA GLN A 401 -19.65 3.56 30.56
C GLN A 401 -20.68 2.43 30.50
N SER A 402 -21.74 2.55 31.23
CA SER A 402 -22.83 1.56 31.27
C SER A 402 -24.05 2.15 31.95
N CYS A 403 -25.19 1.60 31.67
CA CYS A 403 -26.43 1.85 32.40
C CYS A 403 -26.61 0.96 33.63
#